data_3a6e377f4b1abcedb16f6f80e1964449
#
_entry.id   3a6e377f4b1abcedb16f6f80e1964449
#
_cell.length_a   1.000
_cell.length_b   1.000
_cell.length_c   1.000
_cell.angle_alpha   90.00
_cell.angle_beta   90.00
_cell.angle_gamma   90.00
#
_symmetry.space_group_name_H-M   'P 1'
#
loop_
_entity.id
_entity.type
_entity.pdbx_description
1 polymer ?
#
loop_
_entity_poly.entity_id
_entity_poly.type
_entity_poly.pdbx_seq_one_letter_code
_entity_poly.pdbx_strand_id
1 'polypeptide(L)'
;LTSIKEQPFLPIIIQSGQHAYGVARSFYAAYRVKSLVIEPAKKGRSMRSIFLGGSQGIATQNSGILDFQYVEHLDDPALFVQALVRVAMQCQQKKLILLVCDCYYAELIIENKKKLEKYFILPYIDQALLKMVQTKEKFYQLCDKYQLKYPKTIIITKAHHPNRDIPIQYPIIIKPSNAVSYTNCSFPEKKKIYLVHDADEMEHIIRCIYRSSYQD
;
A
#
# COMPACT_ATOMS: atom_id res chain seq x y z
N LEU A 1 37.38 13.03 2.74
CA LEU A 1 36.55 12.03 2.05
C LEU A 1 36.68 10.75 2.85
N THR A 2 35.79 10.56 3.83
CA THR A 2 35.67 9.32 4.61
C THR A 2 35.22 8.21 3.67
N SER A 3 36.04 7.15 3.58
CA SER A 3 35.73 5.94 2.87
C SER A 3 34.30 5.47 3.26
N ILE A 4 33.43 5.29 2.28
CA ILE A 4 32.13 4.66 2.48
C ILE A 4 32.43 3.24 2.95
N LYS A 5 32.39 3.01 4.28
CA LYS A 5 32.43 1.66 4.85
C LYS A 5 31.35 0.85 4.14
N GLU A 6 31.71 -0.30 3.60
CA GLU A 6 30.74 -1.23 3.03
C GLU A 6 29.65 -1.49 4.05
N GLN A 7 28.44 -1.04 3.72
CA GLN A 7 27.31 -1.14 4.64
C GLN A 7 26.85 -2.60 4.68
N PRO A 8 26.66 -3.18 5.86
CA PRO A 8 26.38 -4.62 5.99
C PRO A 8 24.97 -5.02 5.54
N PHE A 9 24.11 -4.07 5.18
CA PHE A 9 22.75 -4.32 4.73
C PHE A 9 22.33 -3.37 3.62
N LEU A 10 21.30 -3.77 2.86
CA LEU A 10 20.70 -2.98 1.79
C LEU A 10 19.17 -2.97 1.96
N PRO A 11 18.56 -1.81 2.22
CA PRO A 11 17.11 -1.68 2.12
C PRO A 11 16.67 -1.75 0.64
N ILE A 12 15.74 -2.65 0.33
CA ILE A 12 15.10 -2.77 -0.98
C ILE A 12 13.65 -2.36 -0.79
N ILE A 13 13.19 -1.36 -1.55
CA ILE A 13 11.87 -0.77 -1.44
C ILE A 13 11.11 -1.02 -2.74
N ILE A 14 9.98 -1.71 -2.66
CA ILE A 14 9.10 -1.92 -3.80
C ILE A 14 8.21 -0.70 -4.00
N GLN A 15 8.11 -0.25 -5.23
CA GLN A 15 7.49 0.99 -5.71
C GLN A 15 8.22 2.27 -5.31
N SER A 16 8.25 3.20 -6.26
CA SER A 16 8.78 4.56 -6.09
C SER A 16 7.73 5.51 -5.49
N GLY A 17 8.09 6.76 -5.33
CA GLY A 17 7.21 7.83 -4.90
C GLY A 17 7.63 8.43 -3.56
N GLN A 18 6.77 9.30 -3.02
CA GLN A 18 7.08 10.06 -1.79
C GLN A 18 7.33 9.14 -0.58
N HIS A 19 6.58 8.05 -0.46
CA HIS A 19 6.72 7.11 0.64
C HIS A 19 8.07 6.37 0.57
N ALA A 20 8.43 5.87 -0.61
CA ALA A 20 9.72 5.22 -0.83
C ALA A 20 10.89 6.17 -0.56
N TYR A 21 10.78 7.42 -1.02
CA TYR A 21 11.78 8.45 -0.70
C TYR A 21 11.86 8.71 0.81
N GLY A 22 10.73 8.80 1.51
CA GLY A 22 10.70 8.96 2.96
C GLY A 22 11.40 7.82 3.71
N VAL A 23 11.15 6.58 3.31
CA VAL A 23 11.81 5.39 3.86
C VAL A 23 13.32 5.43 3.56
N ALA A 24 13.71 5.66 2.31
CA ALA A 24 15.12 5.75 1.92
C ALA A 24 15.86 6.86 2.66
N ARG A 25 15.22 8.03 2.84
CA ARG A 25 15.75 9.14 3.62
C ARG A 25 15.99 8.76 5.08
N SER A 26 15.09 8.00 5.70
CA SER A 26 15.25 7.54 7.08
C SER A 26 16.46 6.62 7.24
N PHE A 27 16.66 5.68 6.32
CA PHE A 27 17.86 4.83 6.31
C PHE A 27 19.12 5.63 6.06
N TYR A 28 19.09 6.57 5.13
CA TYR A 28 20.25 7.40 4.87
C TYR A 28 20.59 8.33 6.03
N ALA A 29 19.59 8.92 6.69
CA ALA A 29 19.80 9.77 7.85
C ALA A 29 20.41 9.00 9.02
N ALA A 30 19.87 7.81 9.33
CA ALA A 30 20.29 7.00 10.47
C ALA A 30 21.62 6.26 10.24
N TYR A 31 21.82 5.71 9.03
CA TYR A 31 22.91 4.76 8.77
C TYR A 31 23.84 5.15 7.62
N ARG A 32 23.55 6.23 6.90
CA ARG A 32 24.24 6.63 5.67
C ARG A 32 24.22 5.56 4.57
N VAL A 33 23.20 4.70 4.58
CA VAL A 33 22.98 3.63 3.59
C VAL A 33 22.06 4.15 2.50
N LYS A 34 22.44 3.93 1.24
CA LYS A 34 21.53 4.09 0.12
C LYS A 34 20.54 2.92 0.08
N SER A 35 19.33 3.18 -0.40
CA SER A 35 18.32 2.14 -0.63
C SER A 35 18.22 1.84 -2.11
N LEU A 36 17.88 0.59 -2.47
CA LEU A 36 17.50 0.21 -3.83
C LEU A 36 15.97 0.28 -3.95
N VAL A 37 15.46 1.16 -4.82
CA VAL A 37 14.04 1.19 -5.17
C VAL A 37 13.83 0.34 -6.42
N ILE A 38 12.90 -0.61 -6.35
CA ILE A 38 12.55 -1.46 -7.48
C ILE A 38 11.11 -1.22 -7.91
N GLU A 39 10.89 -1.18 -9.23
CA GLU A 39 9.57 -1.04 -9.85
C GLU A 39 9.32 -2.10 -10.92
N PRO A 40 8.03 -2.47 -11.16
CA PRO A 40 7.71 -3.37 -12.26
C PRO A 40 8.11 -2.76 -13.60
N ALA A 41 8.81 -3.56 -14.40
CA ALA A 41 9.09 -3.23 -15.80
C ALA A 41 7.80 -3.36 -16.61
N LYS A 42 7.15 -2.24 -16.94
CA LYS A 42 5.95 -2.24 -17.79
C LYS A 42 6.34 -2.29 -19.26
N LYS A 43 5.93 -3.34 -19.97
CA LYS A 43 6.02 -3.41 -21.43
C LYS A 43 5.27 -2.22 -22.04
N GLY A 44 5.96 -1.39 -22.85
CA GLY A 44 5.35 -0.35 -23.66
C GLY A 44 5.18 1.03 -23.00
N ARG A 45 5.73 1.28 -21.82
CA ARG A 45 5.81 2.66 -21.32
C ARG A 45 6.84 3.46 -22.15
N SER A 46 6.34 4.29 -23.05
CA SER A 46 7.12 5.38 -23.64
C SER A 46 7.65 6.27 -22.52
N MET A 47 8.87 6.82 -22.70
CA MET A 47 9.42 7.86 -21.81
C MET A 47 8.39 8.97 -21.51
N ARG A 48 7.47 9.24 -22.41
CA ARG A 48 6.37 10.19 -22.27
C ARG A 48 5.34 9.80 -21.19
N SER A 49 5.09 8.50 -20.97
CA SER A 49 4.17 8.02 -19.93
C SER A 49 4.81 8.05 -18.54
N ILE A 50 6.13 8.01 -18.47
CA ILE A 50 6.90 8.23 -17.24
C ILE A 50 6.77 9.70 -16.80
N PHE A 51 6.77 10.62 -17.75
CA PHE A 51 6.55 12.06 -17.53
C PHE A 51 5.11 12.43 -17.12
N LEU A 52 4.11 11.70 -17.61
CA LEU A 52 2.69 11.98 -17.36
C LEU A 52 2.09 11.17 -16.19
N GLY A 53 2.79 10.15 -15.72
CA GLY A 53 2.36 9.23 -14.65
C GLY A 53 2.63 9.74 -13.23
N GLY A 54 2.41 11.03 -12.98
CA GLY A 54 2.51 11.64 -11.67
C GLY A 54 3.96 11.99 -11.26
N SER A 55 4.12 13.16 -10.67
CA SER A 55 5.37 13.74 -10.13
C SER A 55 6.13 12.85 -9.11
N GLN A 56 5.59 11.69 -8.77
CA GLN A 56 6.09 10.81 -7.71
C GLN A 56 7.34 10.01 -8.11
N GLY A 57 7.46 9.60 -9.39
CA GLY A 57 8.60 8.83 -9.88
C GLY A 57 9.87 9.64 -10.09
N ILE A 58 9.75 10.90 -10.47
CA ILE A 58 10.89 11.76 -10.82
C ILE A 58 11.79 12.07 -9.62
N ALA A 59 11.19 12.29 -8.45
CA ALA A 59 11.94 12.61 -7.22
C ALA A 59 12.80 11.44 -6.75
N THR A 60 12.35 10.19 -6.97
CA THR A 60 13.11 9.00 -6.60
C THR A 60 14.20 8.66 -7.60
N GLN A 61 13.94 8.82 -8.89
CA GLN A 61 14.90 8.46 -9.95
C GLN A 61 16.17 9.33 -9.98
N ASN A 62 16.08 10.58 -9.53
CA ASN A 62 17.20 11.54 -9.54
C ASN A 62 17.77 11.80 -8.14
N SER A 63 17.49 10.96 -7.17
CA SER A 63 17.95 11.15 -5.80
C SER A 63 19.33 10.53 -5.58
N GLY A 64 20.22 11.29 -4.95
CA GLY A 64 21.56 10.81 -4.58
C GLY A 64 21.59 9.80 -3.42
N ILE A 65 20.45 9.58 -2.74
CA ILE A 65 20.34 8.68 -1.56
C ILE A 65 19.73 7.32 -1.86
N LEU A 66 19.36 7.08 -3.11
CA LEU A 66 18.83 5.78 -3.54
C LEU A 66 19.30 5.43 -4.95
N ASP A 67 19.35 4.14 -5.22
CA ASP A 67 19.51 3.56 -6.54
C ASP A 67 18.14 3.08 -7.04
N PHE A 68 17.95 2.98 -8.37
CA PHE A 68 16.66 2.66 -8.96
C PHE A 68 16.80 1.56 -10.02
N GLN A 69 15.87 0.59 -9.99
CA GLN A 69 15.87 -0.52 -10.94
C GLN A 69 14.44 -0.92 -11.36
N TYR A 70 14.24 -1.17 -12.65
CA TYR A 70 13.05 -1.87 -13.15
C TYR A 70 13.26 -3.38 -13.07
N VAL A 71 12.23 -4.09 -12.58
CA VAL A 71 12.26 -5.54 -12.39
C VAL A 71 11.10 -6.17 -13.16
N GLU A 72 11.43 -7.08 -14.08
CA GLU A 72 10.44 -7.83 -14.84
C GLU A 72 9.64 -8.78 -13.93
N HIS A 73 8.33 -8.89 -14.22
CA HIS A 73 7.39 -9.78 -13.52
C HIS A 73 7.19 -9.46 -12.03
N LEU A 74 7.56 -8.27 -11.59
CA LEU A 74 7.34 -7.86 -10.19
C LEU A 74 5.85 -7.69 -9.85
N ASP A 75 5.02 -7.36 -10.83
CA ASP A 75 3.57 -7.20 -10.73
C ASP A 75 2.77 -8.47 -11.11
N ASP A 76 3.46 -9.56 -11.44
CA ASP A 76 2.86 -10.87 -11.72
C ASP A 76 2.88 -11.74 -10.46
N PRO A 77 1.74 -12.08 -9.82
CA PRO A 77 1.72 -12.87 -8.59
C PRO A 77 2.39 -14.23 -8.72
N ALA A 78 2.32 -14.88 -9.90
CA ALA A 78 2.93 -16.19 -10.15
C ALA A 78 4.45 -16.13 -10.22
N LEU A 79 5.01 -15.01 -10.71
CA LEU A 79 6.44 -14.83 -10.93
C LEU A 79 7.10 -13.91 -9.89
N PHE A 80 6.31 -13.27 -9.01
CA PHE A 80 6.76 -12.31 -8.02
C PHE A 80 7.94 -12.80 -7.17
N VAL A 81 7.83 -14.01 -6.62
CA VAL A 81 8.90 -14.61 -5.80
C VAL A 81 10.17 -14.78 -6.61
N GLN A 82 10.07 -15.28 -7.85
CA GLN A 82 11.23 -15.46 -8.72
C GLN A 82 11.88 -14.13 -9.09
N ALA A 83 11.07 -13.09 -9.32
CA ALA A 83 11.56 -11.74 -9.61
C ALA A 83 12.39 -11.20 -8.44
N LEU A 84 11.88 -11.31 -7.20
CA LEU A 84 12.59 -10.89 -6.00
C LEU A 84 13.86 -11.72 -5.72
N VAL A 85 13.81 -13.03 -5.93
CA VAL A 85 15.00 -13.88 -5.77
C VAL A 85 16.10 -13.48 -6.75
N ARG A 86 15.76 -13.11 -8.00
CA ARG A 86 16.74 -12.58 -8.96
C ARG A 86 17.42 -11.31 -8.45
N VAL A 87 16.62 -10.37 -7.88
CA VAL A 87 17.17 -9.16 -7.26
C VAL A 87 18.09 -9.50 -6.09
N ALA A 88 17.69 -10.44 -5.23
CA ALA A 88 18.52 -10.87 -4.11
C ALA A 88 19.85 -11.46 -4.56
N MET A 89 19.86 -12.28 -5.62
CA MET A 89 21.08 -12.88 -6.17
C MET A 89 22.05 -11.85 -6.75
N GLN A 90 21.57 -10.71 -7.22
CA GLN A 90 22.43 -9.60 -7.67
C GLN A 90 23.11 -8.86 -6.52
N CYS A 91 22.58 -8.97 -5.30
CA CYS A 91 23.01 -8.25 -4.10
C CYS A 91 23.71 -9.15 -3.07
N GLN A 92 24.41 -10.20 -3.50
CA GLN A 92 24.84 -11.36 -2.72
C GLN A 92 25.70 -11.11 -1.47
N GLN A 93 26.25 -9.93 -1.26
CA GLN A 93 27.17 -9.66 -0.13
C GLN A 93 26.52 -8.90 1.03
N LYS A 94 25.21 -8.61 0.98
CA LYS A 94 24.52 -7.77 1.96
C LYS A 94 23.34 -8.48 2.58
N LYS A 95 23.01 -8.13 3.82
CA LYS A 95 21.71 -8.46 4.40
C LYS A 95 20.65 -7.59 3.72
N LEU A 96 19.66 -8.19 3.09
CA LEU A 96 18.64 -7.48 2.35
C LEU A 96 17.40 -7.28 3.22
N ILE A 97 16.93 -6.04 3.35
CA ILE A 97 15.70 -5.70 4.08
C ILE A 97 14.67 -5.34 3.02
N LEU A 98 13.60 -6.14 2.89
CA LEU A 98 12.56 -5.88 1.90
C LEU A 98 11.42 -5.07 2.50
N LEU A 99 11.13 -3.92 1.90
CA LEU A 99 10.13 -2.95 2.34
C LEU A 99 9.19 -2.61 1.20
N VAL A 100 7.95 -2.27 1.54
CA VAL A 100 6.93 -1.82 0.57
C VAL A 100 6.21 -0.59 1.07
N CYS A 101 5.68 0.17 0.12
CA CYS A 101 4.86 1.34 0.39
C CYS A 101 3.42 1.19 -0.14
N ASP A 102 3.05 -0.02 -0.53
CA ASP A 102 1.76 -0.37 -1.13
C ASP A 102 1.19 -1.66 -0.53
N CYS A 103 -0.14 -1.67 -0.30
CA CYS A 103 -0.81 -2.81 0.34
C CYS A 103 -0.77 -4.08 -0.52
N TYR A 104 -0.86 -3.96 -1.85
CA TYR A 104 -0.85 -5.10 -2.76
C TYR A 104 0.45 -5.90 -2.64
N TYR A 105 1.60 -5.24 -2.68
CA TYR A 105 2.88 -5.92 -2.52
C TYR A 105 3.12 -6.41 -1.09
N ALA A 106 2.55 -5.72 -0.07
CA ALA A 106 2.60 -6.21 1.30
C ALA A 106 1.90 -7.57 1.44
N GLU A 107 0.71 -7.70 0.84
CA GLU A 107 -0.03 -8.97 0.81
C GLU A 107 0.77 -10.07 0.11
N LEU A 108 1.32 -9.81 -1.09
CA LEU A 108 2.14 -10.78 -1.83
C LEU A 108 3.38 -11.25 -1.03
N ILE A 109 4.03 -10.34 -0.31
CA ILE A 109 5.17 -10.69 0.56
C ILE A 109 4.72 -11.58 1.71
N ILE A 110 3.64 -11.22 2.39
CA ILE A 110 3.13 -11.96 3.56
C ILE A 110 2.69 -13.38 3.15
N GLU A 111 2.01 -13.51 2.01
CA GLU A 111 1.60 -14.81 1.45
C GLU A 111 2.80 -15.71 1.10
N ASN A 112 3.89 -15.10 0.66
CA ASN A 112 5.10 -15.81 0.25
C ASN A 112 6.24 -15.72 1.27
N LYS A 113 5.95 -15.29 2.52
CA LYS A 113 6.95 -15.01 3.56
C LYS A 113 7.95 -16.14 3.76
N LYS A 114 7.48 -17.39 3.88
CA LYS A 114 8.33 -18.57 4.06
C LYS A 114 9.35 -18.82 2.93
N LYS A 115 9.02 -18.38 1.71
CA LYS A 115 9.93 -18.51 0.57
C LYS A 115 10.94 -17.37 0.53
N LEU A 116 10.50 -16.16 0.89
CA LEU A 116 11.28 -14.93 0.81
C LEU A 116 12.21 -14.71 2.01
N GLU A 117 11.87 -15.21 3.22
CA GLU A 117 12.70 -15.07 4.43
C GLU A 117 14.08 -15.73 4.32
N LYS A 118 14.29 -16.60 3.33
CA LYS A 118 15.60 -17.17 3.02
C LYS A 118 16.56 -16.15 2.39
N TYR A 119 16.03 -15.09 1.82
CA TYR A 119 16.78 -14.07 1.06
C TYR A 119 16.70 -12.68 1.68
N PHE A 120 15.62 -12.42 2.41
CA PHE A 120 15.31 -11.08 2.92
C PHE A 120 14.96 -11.09 4.41
N ILE A 121 15.33 -10.04 5.09
CA ILE A 121 14.73 -9.67 6.38
C ILE A 121 13.36 -9.05 6.06
N LEU A 122 12.28 -9.65 6.60
CA LEU A 122 10.90 -9.30 6.32
C LEU A 122 10.22 -8.77 7.60
N PRO A 123 10.17 -7.43 7.81
CA PRO A 123 9.53 -6.85 8.99
C PRO A 123 7.99 -6.81 8.83
N TYR A 124 7.37 -7.94 8.53
CA TYR A 124 5.93 -8.06 8.29
C TYR A 124 5.28 -9.00 9.29
N ILE A 125 4.02 -8.70 9.60
CA ILE A 125 3.13 -9.58 10.36
C ILE A 125 2.94 -10.92 9.63
N ASP A 126 2.35 -11.89 10.31
CA ASP A 126 1.94 -13.12 9.66
C ASP A 126 0.59 -12.99 8.92
N GLN A 127 0.29 -13.99 8.08
CA GLN A 127 -0.93 -13.99 7.28
C GLN A 127 -2.21 -14.06 8.12
N ALA A 128 -2.18 -14.72 9.28
CA ALA A 128 -3.34 -14.81 10.16
C ALA A 128 -3.69 -13.44 10.73
N LEU A 129 -2.69 -12.70 11.22
CA LEU A 129 -2.87 -11.34 11.72
C LEU A 129 -3.27 -10.38 10.60
N LEU A 130 -2.70 -10.51 9.39
CA LEU A 130 -3.11 -9.69 8.24
C LEU A 130 -4.62 -9.84 7.99
N LYS A 131 -5.15 -11.07 7.94
CA LYS A 131 -6.58 -11.33 7.75
C LYS A 131 -7.47 -10.73 8.83
N MET A 132 -6.93 -10.53 10.04
CA MET A 132 -7.66 -9.89 11.15
C MET A 132 -7.68 -8.35 11.05
N VAL A 133 -6.71 -7.74 10.39
CA VAL A 133 -6.61 -6.27 10.32
C VAL A 133 -6.95 -5.70 8.93
N GLN A 134 -7.11 -6.54 7.93
CA GLN A 134 -7.25 -6.16 6.52
C GLN A 134 -8.52 -5.37 6.22
N THR A 135 -9.65 -5.77 6.82
CA THR A 135 -10.90 -5.03 6.68
C THR A 135 -11.13 -4.12 7.88
N LYS A 136 -11.77 -2.96 7.64
CA LYS A 136 -12.08 -2.03 8.72
C LYS A 136 -12.96 -2.64 9.81
N GLU A 137 -13.91 -3.48 9.41
CA GLU A 137 -14.79 -4.20 10.34
C GLU A 137 -13.99 -5.08 11.32
N LYS A 138 -13.15 -5.96 10.79
CA LYS A 138 -12.30 -6.83 11.63
C LYS A 138 -11.32 -6.04 12.48
N PHE A 139 -10.78 -4.95 11.92
CA PHE A 139 -9.91 -4.05 12.67
C PHE A 139 -10.63 -3.42 13.86
N TYR A 140 -11.88 -2.94 13.68
CA TYR A 140 -12.65 -2.39 14.79
C TYR A 140 -13.05 -3.45 15.83
N GLN A 141 -13.40 -4.66 15.41
CA GLN A 141 -13.61 -5.79 16.33
C GLN A 141 -12.34 -6.08 17.17
N LEU A 142 -11.17 -5.95 16.54
CA LEU A 142 -9.90 -6.08 17.27
C LEU A 142 -9.67 -4.91 18.23
N CYS A 143 -10.03 -3.69 17.85
CA CYS A 143 -9.99 -2.51 18.72
C CYS A 143 -10.87 -2.72 19.96
N ASP A 144 -12.09 -3.21 19.78
CA ASP A 144 -13.00 -3.52 20.91
C ASP A 144 -12.41 -4.58 21.83
N LYS A 145 -11.87 -5.66 21.26
CA LYS A 145 -11.22 -6.73 22.04
C LYS A 145 -10.08 -6.22 22.91
N TYR A 146 -9.30 -5.26 22.41
CA TYR A 146 -8.16 -4.70 23.13
C TYR A 146 -8.45 -3.35 23.79
N GLN A 147 -9.73 -2.93 23.83
CA GLN A 147 -10.17 -1.66 24.41
C GLN A 147 -9.45 -0.43 23.83
N LEU A 148 -9.11 -0.48 22.55
CA LEU A 148 -8.51 0.62 21.82
C LEU A 148 -9.59 1.61 21.36
N LYS A 149 -9.33 2.89 21.55
CA LYS A 149 -10.26 3.94 21.10
C LYS A 149 -10.18 4.11 19.58
N TYR A 150 -11.33 4.17 18.94
CA TYR A 150 -11.47 4.50 17.52
C TYR A 150 -12.70 5.40 17.30
N PRO A 151 -12.79 6.11 16.17
CA PRO A 151 -13.94 6.94 15.86
C PRO A 151 -15.23 6.11 15.82
N LYS A 152 -16.34 6.66 16.35
CA LYS A 152 -17.65 6.02 16.24
C LYS A 152 -17.94 5.70 14.77
N THR A 153 -18.13 4.42 14.47
CA THR A 153 -18.22 3.92 13.09
C THR A 153 -19.43 3.02 12.95
N ILE A 154 -20.14 3.16 11.82
CA ILE A 154 -21.22 2.29 11.40
C ILE A 154 -20.80 1.64 10.10
N ILE A 155 -20.98 0.33 10.01
CA ILE A 155 -20.74 -0.41 8.78
C ILE A 155 -22.08 -0.56 8.07
N ILE A 156 -22.12 -0.06 6.83
CA ILE A 156 -23.27 -0.14 5.96
C ILE A 156 -22.96 -1.17 4.88
N THR A 157 -23.86 -2.12 4.68
CA THR A 157 -23.77 -3.12 3.62
C THR A 157 -24.93 -2.95 2.67
N LYS A 158 -24.81 -3.52 1.47
CA LYS A 158 -25.88 -3.50 0.48
C LYS A 158 -27.18 -4.15 0.99
N ALA A 159 -27.07 -5.13 1.88
CA ALA A 159 -28.18 -5.83 2.49
C ALA A 159 -28.77 -5.07 3.70
N HIS A 160 -27.99 -4.22 4.35
CA HIS A 160 -28.41 -3.43 5.52
C HIS A 160 -28.20 -1.94 5.23
N HIS A 161 -29.14 -1.37 4.49
CA HIS A 161 -29.24 0.06 4.31
C HIS A 161 -29.81 0.66 5.60
N PRO A 162 -29.07 1.54 6.31
CA PRO A 162 -29.65 2.21 7.47
C PRO A 162 -30.78 3.12 6.99
N ASN A 163 -31.87 3.16 7.74
CA ASN A 163 -32.80 4.26 7.65
C ASN A 163 -32.04 5.58 7.88
N ARG A 164 -32.62 6.70 7.48
CA ARG A 164 -32.05 8.05 7.63
C ARG A 164 -31.50 8.35 9.03
N ASP A 165 -32.00 7.66 10.06
CA ASP A 165 -31.59 7.81 11.45
C ASP A 165 -30.39 6.89 11.77
N ILE A 166 -29.20 7.44 11.62
CA ILE A 166 -27.98 6.79 12.10
C ILE A 166 -27.60 7.38 13.47
N PRO A 167 -27.11 6.55 14.41
CA PRO A 167 -26.72 7.01 15.75
C PRO A 167 -25.35 7.74 15.76
N ILE A 168 -25.07 8.54 14.74
CA ILE A 168 -23.87 9.38 14.60
C ILE A 168 -24.31 10.78 14.22
N GLN A 169 -23.73 11.77 14.88
CA GLN A 169 -24.01 13.18 14.62
C GLN A 169 -23.26 13.68 13.38
N TYR A 170 -23.95 14.41 12.51
CA TYR A 170 -23.32 15.08 11.36
C TYR A 170 -22.42 16.26 11.80
N PRO A 171 -21.38 16.62 11.03
CA PRO A 171 -20.98 16.00 9.78
C PRO A 171 -20.28 14.65 9.98
N ILE A 172 -20.44 13.74 9.02
CA ILE A 172 -19.84 12.41 9.03
C ILE A 172 -18.92 12.21 7.83
N ILE A 173 -18.08 11.18 7.92
CA ILE A 173 -17.21 10.75 6.81
C ILE A 173 -17.67 9.38 6.31
N ILE A 174 -17.98 9.29 5.00
CA ILE A 174 -18.21 8.02 4.31
C ILE A 174 -16.96 7.63 3.55
N LYS A 175 -16.56 6.38 3.70
CA LYS A 175 -15.43 5.79 2.95
C LYS A 175 -15.70 4.30 2.70
N PRO A 176 -15.22 3.74 1.57
CA PRO A 176 -15.39 2.32 1.26
C PRO A 176 -14.70 1.44 2.31
N SER A 177 -15.29 0.30 2.61
CA SER A 177 -14.70 -0.72 3.48
C SER A 177 -13.47 -1.33 2.82
N ASN A 178 -13.59 -1.73 1.57
CA ASN A 178 -12.53 -2.29 0.75
C ASN A 178 -12.08 -1.28 -0.31
N ALA A 179 -10.86 -0.76 -0.15
CA ALA A 179 -10.32 0.25 -1.06
C ALA A 179 -9.93 -0.32 -2.43
N VAL A 180 -9.57 -1.61 -2.50
CA VAL A 180 -9.13 -2.26 -3.76
C VAL A 180 -10.33 -2.47 -4.67
N SER A 181 -11.41 -3.10 -4.17
CA SER A 181 -12.63 -3.30 -4.95
C SER A 181 -13.26 -1.96 -5.35
N TYR A 182 -13.22 -0.96 -4.46
CA TYR A 182 -13.72 0.36 -4.76
C TYR A 182 -12.93 1.09 -5.86
N THR A 183 -11.61 0.90 -5.92
CA THR A 183 -10.77 1.54 -6.95
C THR A 183 -11.20 1.11 -8.35
N ASN A 184 -11.64 -0.13 -8.52
CA ASN A 184 -12.09 -0.69 -9.80
C ASN A 184 -13.52 -0.26 -10.21
N CYS A 185 -14.28 0.40 -9.31
CA CYS A 185 -15.59 0.93 -9.64
C CYS A 185 -15.50 2.27 -10.36
N SER A 186 -16.46 2.58 -11.21
CA SER A 186 -16.61 3.89 -11.87
C SER A 186 -18.04 4.37 -11.75
N PHE A 187 -18.24 5.59 -11.28
CA PHE A 187 -19.53 6.27 -11.22
C PHE A 187 -19.31 7.78 -11.09
N PRO A 188 -20.34 8.61 -11.43
CA PRO A 188 -20.27 10.05 -11.26
C PRO A 188 -19.97 10.45 -9.80
N GLU A 189 -19.25 11.52 -9.60
CA GLU A 189 -18.92 12.08 -8.27
C GLU A 189 -18.09 11.14 -7.36
N LYS A 190 -17.45 10.10 -7.93
CA LYS A 190 -16.61 9.19 -7.16
C LYS A 190 -15.48 9.93 -6.45
N LYS A 191 -15.45 9.79 -5.13
CA LYS A 191 -14.37 10.28 -4.26
C LYS A 191 -13.85 9.13 -3.39
N LYS A 192 -12.63 9.24 -2.93
CA LYS A 192 -12.07 8.29 -1.95
C LYS A 192 -12.69 8.46 -0.57
N ILE A 193 -13.10 9.67 -0.23
CA ILE A 193 -13.67 10.07 1.06
C ILE A 193 -14.75 11.12 0.78
N TYR A 194 -15.90 10.98 1.42
CA TYR A 194 -17.00 11.94 1.35
C TYR A 194 -17.18 12.57 2.73
N LEU A 195 -17.18 13.87 2.80
CA LEU A 195 -17.66 14.62 3.96
C LEU A 195 -19.14 14.89 3.73
N VAL A 196 -20.00 14.53 4.67
CA VAL A 196 -21.45 14.49 4.54
C VAL A 196 -22.07 15.26 5.69
N HIS A 197 -22.98 16.17 5.37
CA HIS A 197 -23.51 17.13 6.33
C HIS A 197 -24.93 16.79 6.83
N ASP A 198 -25.66 15.95 6.11
CA ASP A 198 -27.04 15.55 6.44
C ASP A 198 -27.40 14.15 5.91
N ALA A 199 -28.60 13.71 6.24
CA ALA A 199 -29.10 12.39 5.88
C ALA A 199 -29.41 12.25 4.38
N ASP A 200 -29.83 13.31 3.70
CA ASP A 200 -30.16 13.28 2.28
C ASP A 200 -28.88 13.13 1.44
N GLU A 201 -27.81 13.86 1.80
CA GLU A 201 -26.49 13.72 1.17
C GLU A 201 -25.90 12.32 1.43
N MET A 202 -26.04 11.79 2.65
CA MET A 202 -25.63 10.44 2.99
C MET A 202 -26.32 9.41 2.10
N GLU A 203 -27.66 9.46 2.02
CA GLU A 203 -28.44 8.51 1.23
C GLU A 203 -28.09 8.58 -0.26
N HIS A 204 -27.90 9.79 -0.79
CA HIS A 204 -27.50 9.98 -2.18
C HIS A 204 -26.15 9.32 -2.48
N ILE A 205 -25.14 9.56 -1.66
CA ILE A 205 -23.79 9.00 -1.84
C ILE A 205 -23.81 7.47 -1.74
N ILE A 206 -24.46 6.91 -0.73
CA ILE A 206 -24.57 5.46 -0.55
C ILE A 206 -25.26 4.81 -1.75
N ARG A 207 -26.34 5.43 -2.25
CA ARG A 207 -27.05 4.97 -3.43
C ARG A 207 -26.17 4.98 -4.69
N CYS A 208 -25.36 6.03 -4.88
CA CYS A 208 -24.41 6.11 -5.99
C CYS A 208 -23.36 5.00 -5.92
N ILE A 209 -22.81 4.74 -4.71
CA ILE A 209 -21.84 3.68 -4.49
C ILE A 209 -22.44 2.30 -4.82
N TYR A 210 -23.62 1.98 -4.29
CA TYR A 210 -24.23 0.66 -4.48
C TYR A 210 -24.91 0.44 -5.84
N ARG A 211 -25.15 1.49 -6.61
CA ARG A 211 -25.51 1.37 -8.04
C ARG A 211 -24.31 1.05 -8.93
N SER A 212 -23.11 1.26 -8.44
CA SER A 212 -21.88 0.87 -9.15
C SER A 212 -21.62 -0.64 -9.02
N SER A 213 -20.47 -1.08 -9.53
CA SER A 213 -19.99 -2.46 -9.38
C SER A 213 -19.44 -2.79 -7.98
N TYR A 214 -19.50 -1.86 -7.02
CA TYR A 214 -19.05 -2.09 -5.65
C TYR A 214 -19.96 -3.09 -4.92
N GLN A 215 -19.38 -4.13 -4.31
CA GLN A 215 -20.13 -5.25 -3.73
C GLN A 215 -19.95 -5.40 -2.21
N ASP A 216 -18.94 -4.70 -1.61
CA ASP A 216 -18.65 -4.81 -0.16
C ASP A 216 -19.51 -3.89 0.71
#